data_82255f23fcd5d6eec08993b0fbbf5f18
#
_entry.id   82255f23fcd5d6eec08993b0fbbf5f18
#
_cell.length_a   1.000
_cell.length_b   1.000
_cell.length_c   1.000
_cell.angle_alpha   90.00
_cell.angle_beta   90.00
_cell.angle_gamma   90.00
#
_symmetry.space_group_name_H-M   'P 1'
#
loop_
_entity.id
_entity.type
_entity.pdbx_description
1 polymer ?
#
loop_
_entity_poly.entity_id
_entity_poly.type
_entity_poly.pdbx_seq_one_letter_code
_entity_poly.pdbx_strand_id
1 'polypeptide(L)'
;MKGLLAAIGLVAFVAIAVAPPADAAGRISFTEGSTRVDAYLALPKGEGTHPAVIVVQEWWGLNDWVEDQTKKLADLGYIALAVDLYRGKTTKDQATAHQLMNGLDEAAAMAMLRSSADFLRGRSDVRANAIGVIGWCMGGGYAIRLASVDPGIRAVVMYYGAPLTDQLAIRSLQAAVLGNFGGADKGPSPDQVQAFGKALKKANKRSDFKVYPGAGHAFANETNPFGTYKEAFAKDAWARTTAFFKKELKQASLPKHRS
;
A
#
# COMPACT_ATOMS: atom_id res chain seq x y z
N MET A 1 -45.01 13.07 -44.18
CA MET A 1 -44.60 12.15 -43.11
C MET A 1 -43.40 12.76 -42.43
N LYS A 2 -43.60 13.36 -41.23
CA LYS A 2 -42.49 14.01 -40.46
C LYS A 2 -42.04 13.02 -39.41
N GLY A 3 -40.78 12.58 -39.52
CA GLY A 3 -40.15 11.69 -38.56
C GLY A 3 -39.70 12.47 -37.30
N LEU A 4 -40.20 12.04 -36.16
CA LEU A 4 -39.83 12.56 -34.85
C LEU A 4 -38.60 11.84 -34.33
N LEU A 5 -37.45 12.52 -34.28
CA LEU A 5 -36.24 12.01 -33.63
C LEU A 5 -36.36 12.25 -32.13
N ALA A 6 -36.50 11.17 -31.37
CA ALA A 6 -36.46 11.22 -29.91
C ALA A 6 -34.98 11.22 -29.46
N ALA A 7 -34.52 12.31 -28.84
CA ALA A 7 -33.25 12.41 -28.19
C ALA A 7 -33.32 11.70 -26.82
N ILE A 8 -32.65 10.59 -26.67
CA ILE A 8 -32.48 9.90 -25.38
C ILE A 8 -31.34 10.63 -24.62
N GLY A 9 -31.72 11.46 -23.65
CA GLY A 9 -30.79 12.11 -22.74
C GLY A 9 -30.19 11.09 -21.78
N LEU A 10 -28.88 10.90 -21.87
CA LEU A 10 -28.10 10.10 -20.93
C LEU A 10 -27.97 10.89 -19.62
N VAL A 11 -28.78 10.55 -18.61
CA VAL A 11 -28.64 11.10 -17.27
C VAL A 11 -27.45 10.38 -16.58
N ALA A 12 -26.30 11.04 -16.54
CA ALA A 12 -25.17 10.57 -15.75
C ALA A 12 -25.51 10.76 -14.25
N PHE A 13 -25.75 9.68 -13.53
CA PHE A 13 -25.82 9.69 -12.09
C PHE A 13 -24.41 9.93 -11.53
N VAL A 14 -24.11 11.17 -11.17
CA VAL A 14 -22.94 11.50 -10.34
C VAL A 14 -23.28 11.05 -8.92
N ALA A 15 -22.74 9.92 -8.50
CA ALA A 15 -22.76 9.54 -7.10
C ALA A 15 -21.87 10.53 -6.33
N ILE A 16 -22.50 11.47 -5.63
CA ILE A 16 -21.81 12.36 -4.70
C ILE A 16 -21.37 11.49 -3.52
N ALA A 17 -20.13 11.05 -3.51
CA ALA A 17 -19.53 10.47 -2.33
C ALA A 17 -19.42 11.60 -1.29
N VAL A 18 -20.25 11.54 -0.25
CA VAL A 18 -20.13 12.43 0.91
C VAL A 18 -18.78 12.10 1.54
N ALA A 19 -17.85 13.04 1.49
CA ALA A 19 -16.57 12.91 2.18
C ALA A 19 -16.86 12.77 3.69
N PRO A 20 -16.31 11.75 4.36
CA PRO A 20 -16.41 11.65 5.81
C PRO A 20 -15.77 12.87 6.47
N PRO A 21 -16.21 13.27 7.68
CA PRO A 21 -15.64 14.42 8.40
C PRO A 21 -14.14 14.25 8.61
N ALA A 22 -13.40 15.37 8.60
CA ALA A 22 -11.98 15.40 8.98
C ALA A 22 -11.85 14.78 10.39
N ASP A 23 -10.97 13.81 10.57
CA ASP A 23 -10.80 12.90 11.72
C ASP A 23 -11.58 11.56 11.61
N ALA A 24 -12.25 11.27 10.49
CA ALA A 24 -12.96 10.00 10.35
C ALA A 24 -12.02 8.87 9.89
N ALA A 25 -12.07 7.78 10.64
CA ALA A 25 -11.54 6.51 10.18
C ALA A 25 -12.71 5.51 10.08
N GLY A 26 -12.80 4.75 8.99
CA GLY A 26 -13.89 3.80 8.83
C GLY A 26 -13.81 2.98 7.55
N ARG A 27 -14.63 1.94 7.52
CA ARG A 27 -14.79 1.11 6.33
C ARG A 27 -15.60 1.84 5.28
N ILE A 28 -15.11 1.80 4.06
CA ILE A 28 -15.74 2.39 2.88
C ILE A 28 -15.79 1.37 1.75
N SER A 29 -16.67 1.62 0.79
CA SER A 29 -16.66 0.93 -0.51
C SER A 29 -16.74 1.96 -1.61
N PHE A 30 -16.01 1.74 -2.69
CA PHE A 30 -16.08 2.57 -3.89
C PHE A 30 -15.93 1.70 -5.14
N THR A 31 -16.29 2.27 -6.28
CA THR A 31 -16.06 1.64 -7.59
C THR A 31 -15.26 2.59 -8.45
N GLU A 32 -14.16 2.07 -8.99
CA GLU A 32 -13.30 2.80 -9.93
C GLU A 32 -13.24 2.00 -11.23
N GLY A 33 -13.74 2.60 -12.33
CA GLY A 33 -14.02 1.85 -13.54
C GLY A 33 -15.04 0.73 -13.31
N SER A 34 -14.66 -0.52 -13.55
CA SER A 34 -15.48 -1.73 -13.29
C SER A 34 -15.12 -2.45 -11.99
N THR A 35 -14.14 -1.94 -11.23
CA THR A 35 -13.60 -2.62 -10.05
C THR A 35 -14.23 -2.05 -8.77
N ARG A 36 -14.97 -2.89 -8.04
CA ARG A 36 -15.42 -2.58 -6.68
C ARG A 36 -14.29 -2.88 -5.70
N VAL A 37 -14.04 -1.93 -4.81
CA VAL A 37 -13.06 -2.03 -3.73
C VAL A 37 -13.73 -1.77 -2.40
N ASP A 38 -13.55 -2.68 -1.45
CA ASP A 38 -13.84 -2.47 -0.04
C ASP A 38 -12.52 -2.11 0.66
N ALA A 39 -12.53 -1.13 1.56
CA ALA A 39 -11.32 -0.60 2.17
C ALA A 39 -11.59 0.02 3.53
N TYR A 40 -10.53 0.29 4.29
CA TYR A 40 -10.55 1.13 5.48
C TYR A 40 -9.80 2.43 5.19
N LEU A 41 -10.51 3.55 5.29
CA LEU A 41 -9.95 4.89 5.08
C LEU A 41 -9.73 5.57 6.43
N ALA A 42 -8.53 6.13 6.62
CA ALA A 42 -8.24 7.00 7.74
C ALA A 42 -7.72 8.36 7.23
N LEU A 43 -8.30 9.43 7.75
CA LEU A 43 -8.01 10.80 7.34
C LEU A 43 -7.11 11.48 8.40
N PRO A 44 -6.12 12.27 7.99
CA PRO A 44 -5.31 13.06 8.90
C PRO A 44 -6.10 14.25 9.45
N LYS A 45 -5.65 14.77 10.58
CA LYS A 45 -6.15 16.04 11.12
C LYS A 45 -5.70 17.22 10.25
N GLY A 46 -6.56 18.23 10.18
CA GLY A 46 -6.30 19.47 9.47
C GLY A 46 -6.88 19.53 8.07
N GLU A 47 -7.00 20.77 7.58
CA GLU A 47 -7.52 21.08 6.26
C GLU A 47 -6.43 21.06 5.18
N GLY A 48 -6.84 21.05 3.91
CA GLY A 48 -5.94 21.12 2.76
C GLY A 48 -5.65 19.78 2.11
N THR A 49 -4.60 19.74 1.28
CA THR A 49 -4.21 18.54 0.55
C THR A 49 -3.08 17.79 1.26
N HIS A 50 -3.24 16.48 1.36
CA HIS A 50 -2.31 15.58 2.04
C HIS A 50 -1.66 14.58 1.07
N PRO A 51 -0.46 14.09 1.36
CA PRO A 51 0.05 12.90 0.68
C PRO A 51 -0.79 11.69 1.08
N ALA A 52 -0.86 10.66 0.23
CA ALA A 52 -1.62 9.47 0.51
C ALA A 52 -0.74 8.21 0.57
N VAL A 53 -1.20 7.21 1.33
CA VAL A 53 -0.54 5.91 1.44
C VAL A 53 -1.58 4.80 1.30
N ILE A 54 -1.37 3.92 0.32
CA ILE A 54 -2.11 2.67 0.20
C ILE A 54 -1.49 1.66 1.17
N VAL A 55 -2.33 1.01 1.95
CA VAL A 55 -1.92 0.00 2.94
C VAL A 55 -2.39 -1.37 2.46
N VAL A 56 -1.47 -2.33 2.39
CA VAL A 56 -1.76 -3.68 1.92
C VAL A 56 -1.58 -4.68 3.06
N GLN A 57 -2.64 -5.39 3.35
CA GLN A 57 -2.77 -6.34 4.46
C GLN A 57 -1.80 -7.53 4.37
N GLU A 58 -1.54 -8.15 5.51
CA GLU A 58 -0.95 -9.48 5.57
C GLU A 58 -1.97 -10.56 5.15
N TRP A 59 -1.57 -11.79 5.12
CA TRP A 59 -2.43 -12.94 4.76
C TRP A 59 -3.60 -13.19 5.72
N TRP A 60 -3.63 -12.50 6.86
CA TRP A 60 -4.72 -12.56 7.85
C TRP A 60 -6.00 -11.83 7.46
N GLY A 61 -5.94 -11.02 6.39
CA GLY A 61 -7.02 -10.12 5.97
C GLY A 61 -6.88 -8.70 6.54
N LEU A 62 -7.82 -7.83 6.17
CA LEU A 62 -7.92 -6.47 6.70
C LEU A 62 -8.51 -6.54 8.14
N ASN A 63 -7.65 -6.85 9.10
CA ASN A 63 -7.96 -6.99 10.52
C ASN A 63 -7.65 -5.70 11.31
N ASP A 64 -7.98 -5.70 12.60
CA ASP A 64 -7.80 -4.55 13.51
C ASP A 64 -6.35 -4.05 13.52
N TRP A 65 -5.34 -4.94 13.44
CA TRP A 65 -3.95 -4.54 13.40
C TRP A 65 -3.63 -3.71 12.15
N VAL A 66 -4.13 -4.09 10.98
CA VAL A 66 -3.95 -3.34 9.73
C VAL A 66 -4.68 -1.99 9.81
N GLU A 67 -5.89 -1.97 10.38
CA GLU A 67 -6.62 -0.73 10.63
C GLU A 67 -5.84 0.21 11.56
N ASP A 68 -5.20 -0.32 12.61
CA ASP A 68 -4.37 0.48 13.52
C ASP A 68 -3.10 1.02 12.85
N GLN A 69 -2.43 0.24 11.99
CA GLN A 69 -1.32 0.78 11.18
C GLN A 69 -1.80 1.90 10.24
N THR A 70 -3.02 1.77 9.69
CA THR A 70 -3.63 2.78 8.83
C THR A 70 -3.92 4.08 9.60
N LYS A 71 -4.46 3.98 10.82
CA LYS A 71 -4.66 5.13 11.71
C LYS A 71 -3.34 5.81 12.08
N LYS A 72 -2.29 5.02 12.42
CA LYS A 72 -0.95 5.57 12.70
C LYS A 72 -0.39 6.39 11.54
N LEU A 73 -0.66 6.00 10.29
CA LEU A 73 -0.28 6.80 9.12
C LEU A 73 -1.11 8.08 9.02
N ALA A 74 -2.40 8.03 9.33
CA ALA A 74 -3.25 9.22 9.35
C ALA A 74 -2.79 10.23 10.43
N ASP A 75 -2.44 9.77 11.62
CA ASP A 75 -1.87 10.61 12.69
C ASP A 75 -0.56 11.29 12.26
N LEU A 76 0.17 10.69 11.33
CA LEU A 76 1.37 11.28 10.72
C LEU A 76 1.06 12.24 9.57
N GLY A 77 -0.23 12.49 9.26
CA GLY A 77 -0.68 13.45 8.25
C GLY A 77 -0.74 12.89 6.83
N TYR A 78 -0.98 11.59 6.66
CA TYR A 78 -1.27 10.94 5.38
C TYR A 78 -2.75 10.59 5.29
N ILE A 79 -3.35 10.71 4.11
CA ILE A 79 -4.60 10.00 3.83
C ILE A 79 -4.22 8.54 3.62
N ALA A 80 -4.66 7.64 4.51
CA ALA A 80 -4.29 6.24 4.49
C ALA A 80 -5.47 5.36 4.10
N LEU A 81 -5.28 4.50 3.10
CA LEU A 81 -6.31 3.63 2.54
C LEU A 81 -5.85 2.17 2.59
N ALA A 82 -6.39 1.39 3.52
CA ALA A 82 -6.14 -0.04 3.59
C ALA A 82 -7.12 -0.81 2.70
N VAL A 83 -6.60 -1.53 1.71
CA VAL A 83 -7.39 -2.25 0.72
C VAL A 83 -7.75 -3.63 1.26
N ASP A 84 -9.03 -4.01 1.21
CA ASP A 84 -9.49 -5.33 1.61
C ASP A 84 -9.45 -6.30 0.44
N LEU A 85 -8.32 -6.99 0.29
CA LEU A 85 -8.12 -7.96 -0.78
C LEU A 85 -8.97 -9.23 -0.63
N TYR A 86 -9.52 -9.47 0.58
CA TYR A 86 -10.30 -10.67 0.89
C TYR A 86 -11.81 -10.42 1.02
N ARG A 87 -12.28 -9.20 0.71
CA ARG A 87 -13.70 -8.82 0.70
C ARG A 87 -14.40 -9.15 2.02
N GLY A 88 -13.86 -8.63 3.12
CA GLY A 88 -14.41 -8.78 4.47
C GLY A 88 -13.94 -10.01 5.23
N LYS A 89 -13.17 -10.91 4.61
CA LYS A 89 -12.70 -12.11 5.31
C LYS A 89 -11.42 -11.82 6.09
N THR A 90 -11.42 -12.21 7.35
CA THR A 90 -10.25 -12.19 8.23
C THR A 90 -10.16 -13.52 9.00
N THR A 91 -8.96 -13.87 9.43
CA THR A 91 -8.76 -15.09 10.24
C THR A 91 -7.56 -14.94 11.16
N LYS A 92 -7.55 -15.75 12.23
CA LYS A 92 -6.38 -16.00 13.10
C LYS A 92 -5.86 -17.43 12.97
N ASP A 93 -6.58 -18.25 12.19
CA ASP A 93 -6.21 -19.64 11.90
C ASP A 93 -5.28 -19.69 10.69
N GLN A 94 -4.14 -20.36 10.86
CA GLN A 94 -3.09 -20.44 9.85
C GLN A 94 -3.52 -21.20 8.58
N ALA A 95 -4.28 -22.28 8.73
CA ALA A 95 -4.74 -23.07 7.59
C ALA A 95 -5.73 -22.26 6.74
N THR A 96 -6.65 -21.56 7.40
CA THR A 96 -7.60 -20.66 6.74
C THR A 96 -6.86 -19.47 6.05
N ALA A 97 -5.86 -18.87 6.71
CA ALA A 97 -5.07 -17.82 6.10
C ALA A 97 -4.35 -18.30 4.84
N HIS A 98 -3.80 -19.51 4.88
CA HIS A 98 -3.16 -20.14 3.72
C HIS A 98 -4.15 -20.37 2.57
N GLN A 99 -5.38 -20.82 2.88
CA GLN A 99 -6.43 -20.98 1.87
C GLN A 99 -6.85 -19.64 1.25
N LEU A 100 -7.03 -18.59 2.06
CA LEU A 100 -7.37 -17.25 1.58
C LEU A 100 -6.28 -16.70 0.67
N MET A 101 -5.02 -16.83 1.06
CA MET A 101 -3.89 -16.35 0.28
C MET A 101 -3.74 -17.10 -1.06
N ASN A 102 -3.86 -18.44 -1.04
CA ASN A 102 -3.73 -19.24 -2.24
C ASN A 102 -4.95 -19.12 -3.18
N GLY A 103 -6.12 -18.81 -2.62
CA GLY A 103 -7.35 -18.58 -3.40
C GLY A 103 -7.50 -17.15 -3.91
N LEU A 104 -6.56 -16.25 -3.58
CA LEU A 104 -6.60 -14.87 -4.06
C LEU A 104 -6.24 -14.80 -5.54
N ASP A 105 -7.16 -14.34 -6.36
CA ASP A 105 -6.90 -14.04 -7.76
C ASP A 105 -5.95 -12.81 -7.85
N GLU A 106 -4.74 -13.04 -8.34
CA GLU A 106 -3.70 -12.02 -8.44
C GLU A 106 -4.11 -10.86 -9.34
N ALA A 107 -4.79 -11.14 -10.46
CA ALA A 107 -5.23 -10.11 -11.39
C ALA A 107 -6.32 -9.22 -10.74
N ALA A 108 -7.27 -9.82 -10.03
CA ALA A 108 -8.29 -9.10 -9.29
C ALA A 108 -7.68 -8.27 -8.14
N ALA A 109 -6.74 -8.83 -7.38
CA ALA A 109 -6.03 -8.10 -6.32
C ALA A 109 -5.28 -6.87 -6.89
N MET A 110 -4.56 -7.05 -7.98
CA MET A 110 -3.85 -5.96 -8.65
C MET A 110 -4.79 -4.92 -9.25
N ALA A 111 -5.96 -5.32 -9.75
CA ALA A 111 -7.00 -4.39 -10.21
C ALA A 111 -7.52 -3.55 -9.04
N MET A 112 -7.84 -4.16 -7.88
CA MET A 112 -8.27 -3.44 -6.68
C MET A 112 -7.22 -2.44 -6.19
N LEU A 113 -5.95 -2.81 -6.19
CA LEU A 113 -4.85 -1.91 -5.78
C LEU A 113 -4.67 -0.74 -6.75
N ARG A 114 -4.75 -0.96 -8.07
CA ARG A 114 -4.73 0.12 -9.08
C ARG A 114 -5.92 1.04 -8.93
N SER A 115 -7.12 0.49 -8.83
CA SER A 115 -8.34 1.28 -8.58
C SER A 115 -8.25 2.10 -7.29
N SER A 116 -7.57 1.59 -6.26
CA SER A 116 -7.30 2.34 -5.03
C SER A 116 -6.36 3.52 -5.25
N ALA A 117 -5.35 3.36 -6.10
CA ALA A 117 -4.45 4.45 -6.48
C ALA A 117 -5.19 5.53 -7.28
N ASP A 118 -6.06 5.12 -8.22
CA ASP A 118 -6.85 6.05 -9.04
C ASP A 118 -7.91 6.78 -8.19
N PHE A 119 -8.60 6.08 -7.28
CA PHE A 119 -9.50 6.69 -6.30
C PHE A 119 -8.79 7.77 -5.48
N LEU A 120 -7.59 7.48 -4.95
CA LEU A 120 -6.82 8.48 -4.20
C LEU A 120 -6.41 9.66 -5.07
N ARG A 121 -6.00 9.45 -6.32
CA ARG A 121 -5.66 10.53 -7.27
C ARG A 121 -6.83 11.44 -7.58
N GLY A 122 -8.04 10.89 -7.64
CA GLY A 122 -9.28 11.62 -7.91
C GLY A 122 -9.80 12.46 -6.75
N ARG A 123 -9.29 12.28 -5.53
CA ARG A 123 -9.74 13.04 -4.36
C ARG A 123 -9.15 14.44 -4.33
N SER A 124 -9.98 15.43 -4.02
CA SER A 124 -9.58 16.85 -3.92
C SER A 124 -8.66 17.15 -2.73
N ASP A 125 -8.68 16.31 -1.70
CA ASP A 125 -7.85 16.42 -0.50
C ASP A 125 -6.54 15.63 -0.58
N VAL A 126 -6.26 14.95 -1.73
CA VAL A 126 -5.03 14.21 -1.97
C VAL A 126 -4.10 14.98 -2.92
N ARG A 127 -2.82 15.04 -2.59
CA ARG A 127 -1.77 15.43 -3.53
C ARG A 127 -1.47 14.27 -4.48
N ALA A 128 -2.03 14.31 -5.68
CA ALA A 128 -1.99 13.22 -6.66
C ALA A 128 -0.56 12.75 -7.04
N ASN A 129 0.45 13.60 -6.91
CA ASN A 129 1.86 13.29 -7.15
C ASN A 129 2.62 12.83 -5.89
N ALA A 130 1.95 12.58 -4.78
CA ALA A 130 2.53 12.21 -3.49
C ALA A 130 1.84 10.96 -2.90
N ILE A 131 1.73 9.90 -3.70
CA ILE A 131 1.13 8.63 -3.29
C ILE A 131 2.23 7.60 -3.04
N GLY A 132 2.17 6.95 -1.89
CA GLY A 132 2.99 5.82 -1.51
C GLY A 132 2.18 4.56 -1.30
N VAL A 133 2.88 3.45 -1.12
CA VAL A 133 2.28 2.17 -0.73
C VAL A 133 3.13 1.49 0.32
N ILE A 134 2.50 0.84 1.28
CA ILE A 134 3.12 0.02 2.31
C ILE A 134 2.43 -1.32 2.42
N GLY A 135 3.18 -2.37 2.67
CA GLY A 135 2.61 -3.69 2.92
C GLY A 135 3.52 -4.60 3.72
N TRP A 136 2.91 -5.56 4.38
CA TRP A 136 3.57 -6.55 5.23
C TRP A 136 3.33 -7.94 4.68
N CYS A 137 4.31 -8.85 4.77
CA CYS A 137 4.18 -10.24 4.32
C CYS A 137 3.68 -10.32 2.86
N MET A 138 2.56 -10.98 2.61
CA MET A 138 1.86 -11.00 1.32
C MET A 138 1.69 -9.57 0.76
N GLY A 139 1.23 -8.64 1.59
CA GLY A 139 1.01 -7.24 1.20
C GLY A 139 2.28 -6.51 0.79
N GLY A 140 3.44 -6.85 1.37
CA GLY A 140 4.73 -6.29 0.94
C GLY A 140 5.08 -6.68 -0.50
N GLY A 141 4.75 -7.93 -0.88
CA GLY A 141 4.89 -8.40 -2.25
C GLY A 141 3.93 -7.70 -3.23
N TYR A 142 2.68 -7.48 -2.83
CA TYR A 142 1.72 -6.72 -3.64
C TYR A 142 2.08 -5.23 -3.73
N ALA A 143 2.60 -4.64 -2.67
CA ALA A 143 3.04 -3.24 -2.67
C ALA A 143 4.11 -2.95 -3.73
N ILE A 144 5.14 -3.80 -3.81
CA ILE A 144 6.20 -3.62 -4.81
C ILE A 144 5.72 -3.92 -6.24
N ARG A 145 4.79 -4.87 -6.42
CA ARG A 145 4.16 -5.14 -7.71
C ARG A 145 3.32 -3.95 -8.17
N LEU A 146 2.51 -3.35 -7.30
CA LEU A 146 1.78 -2.13 -7.63
C LEU A 146 2.73 -1.03 -8.10
N ALA A 147 3.80 -0.76 -7.36
CA ALA A 147 4.78 0.26 -7.74
C ALA A 147 5.51 -0.04 -9.05
N SER A 148 5.61 -1.31 -9.46
CA SER A 148 6.24 -1.69 -10.73
C SER A 148 5.35 -1.47 -11.96
N VAL A 149 4.03 -1.41 -11.78
CA VAL A 149 3.05 -1.22 -12.87
C VAL A 149 2.35 0.14 -12.84
N ASP A 150 2.54 0.91 -11.77
CA ASP A 150 1.98 2.25 -11.62
C ASP A 150 3.09 3.28 -11.37
N PRO A 151 3.50 4.04 -12.39
CA PRO A 151 4.56 5.04 -12.27
C PRO A 151 4.18 6.24 -11.40
N GLY A 152 2.91 6.41 -11.05
CA GLY A 152 2.42 7.44 -10.13
C GLY A 152 2.70 7.13 -8.66
N ILE A 153 3.08 5.90 -8.32
CA ILE A 153 3.55 5.55 -6.97
C ILE A 153 4.98 6.09 -6.78
N ARG A 154 5.16 6.94 -5.77
CA ARG A 154 6.42 7.63 -5.48
C ARG A 154 7.33 6.90 -4.51
N ALA A 155 6.73 6.17 -3.58
CA ALA A 155 7.42 5.48 -2.50
C ALA A 155 6.76 4.14 -2.19
N VAL A 156 7.55 3.10 -2.02
CA VAL A 156 7.06 1.79 -1.58
C VAL A 156 7.84 1.33 -0.36
N VAL A 157 7.11 0.83 0.64
CA VAL A 157 7.67 0.24 1.85
C VAL A 157 7.26 -1.23 1.92
N MET A 158 8.26 -2.09 2.03
CA MET A 158 8.07 -3.53 2.16
C MET A 158 8.53 -4.00 3.54
N TYR A 159 7.68 -4.71 4.25
CA TYR A 159 8.05 -5.48 5.43
C TYR A 159 7.98 -6.96 5.09
N TYR A 160 9.10 -7.64 5.13
CA TYR A 160 9.23 -9.10 4.90
C TYR A 160 8.35 -9.65 3.76
N GLY A 161 8.15 -8.85 2.72
CA GLY A 161 7.38 -9.23 1.54
C GLY A 161 8.24 -9.85 0.44
N ALA A 162 7.62 -10.64 -0.43
CA ALA A 162 8.30 -11.28 -1.54
C ALA A 162 8.88 -10.23 -2.51
N PRO A 163 10.20 -10.30 -2.84
CA PRO A 163 10.85 -9.39 -3.78
C PRO A 163 10.40 -9.63 -5.22
N LEU A 164 10.57 -8.61 -6.07
CA LEU A 164 10.46 -8.80 -7.52
C LEU A 164 11.66 -9.61 -8.04
N THR A 165 11.37 -10.54 -8.92
CA THR A 165 12.40 -11.32 -9.66
C THR A 165 12.44 -10.97 -11.14
N ASP A 166 11.35 -10.46 -11.70
CA ASP A 166 11.27 -10.02 -13.09
C ASP A 166 12.08 -8.74 -13.32
N GLN A 167 13.02 -8.81 -14.23
CA GLN A 167 13.91 -7.70 -14.57
C GLN A 167 13.20 -6.55 -15.29
N LEU A 168 12.10 -6.82 -16.01
CA LEU A 168 11.29 -5.77 -16.65
C LEU A 168 10.53 -4.98 -15.58
N ALA A 169 9.89 -5.67 -14.65
CA ALA A 169 9.20 -5.06 -13.52
C ALA A 169 10.16 -4.23 -12.64
N ILE A 170 11.40 -4.70 -12.41
CA ILE A 170 12.43 -3.94 -11.68
C ILE A 170 12.81 -2.67 -12.46
N ARG A 171 13.00 -2.76 -13.77
CA ARG A 171 13.35 -1.59 -14.60
C ARG A 171 12.23 -0.56 -14.70
N SER A 172 10.97 -0.98 -14.67
CA SER A 172 9.82 -0.07 -14.74
C SER A 172 9.58 0.75 -13.46
N LEU A 173 10.10 0.32 -12.30
CA LEU A 173 9.95 1.02 -11.05
C LEU A 173 10.38 2.50 -11.14
N GLN A 174 9.49 3.42 -10.77
CA GLN A 174 9.79 4.84 -10.58
C GLN A 174 9.88 5.21 -9.10
N ALA A 175 9.25 4.42 -8.25
CA ALA A 175 9.22 4.60 -6.81
C ALA A 175 10.61 4.43 -6.17
N ALA A 176 10.86 5.16 -5.09
CA ALA A 176 11.89 4.77 -4.14
C ALA A 176 11.41 3.58 -3.31
N VAL A 177 12.31 2.67 -2.96
CA VAL A 177 11.99 1.41 -2.27
C VAL A 177 12.66 1.36 -0.90
N LEU A 178 11.87 1.23 0.17
CA LEU A 178 12.35 0.89 1.50
C LEU A 178 12.00 -0.56 1.81
N GLY A 179 12.96 -1.34 2.29
CA GLY A 179 12.74 -2.73 2.69
C GLY A 179 13.19 -3.00 4.12
N ASN A 180 12.35 -3.69 4.89
CA ASN A 180 12.61 -4.15 6.25
C ASN A 180 12.44 -5.66 6.30
N PHE A 181 13.52 -6.42 6.47
CA PHE A 181 13.55 -7.88 6.33
C PHE A 181 14.16 -8.56 7.56
N GLY A 182 13.75 -9.78 7.83
CA GLY A 182 14.31 -10.58 8.91
C GLY A 182 15.55 -11.37 8.47
N GLY A 183 16.59 -11.37 9.29
CA GLY A 183 17.82 -12.12 9.04
C GLY A 183 17.70 -13.63 9.26
N ALA A 184 16.66 -14.07 9.97
CA ALA A 184 16.32 -15.48 10.16
C ALA A 184 15.00 -15.87 9.42
N ASP A 185 14.53 -15.01 8.53
CA ASP A 185 13.36 -15.29 7.71
C ASP A 185 13.67 -16.36 6.65
N LYS A 186 12.74 -17.28 6.42
CA LYS A 186 12.85 -18.31 5.39
C LYS A 186 12.21 -17.92 4.07
N GLY A 187 11.38 -16.87 4.09
CA GLY A 187 10.68 -16.38 2.90
C GLY A 187 10.13 -14.95 3.06
N PRO A 188 10.83 -13.94 2.53
CA PRO A 188 12.05 -13.99 1.73
C PRO A 188 13.32 -14.24 2.57
N SER A 189 14.18 -15.12 2.08
CA SER A 189 15.49 -15.35 2.71
C SER A 189 16.42 -14.15 2.55
N PRO A 190 17.44 -13.99 3.42
CA PRO A 190 18.45 -12.95 3.27
C PRO A 190 19.13 -12.94 1.89
N ASP A 191 19.35 -14.11 1.28
CA ASP A 191 19.92 -14.21 -0.06
C ASP A 191 18.99 -13.65 -1.15
N GLN A 192 17.68 -13.93 -1.05
CA GLN A 192 16.68 -13.35 -1.96
C GLN A 192 16.62 -11.83 -1.81
N VAL A 193 16.66 -11.32 -0.58
CA VAL A 193 16.70 -9.88 -0.30
C VAL A 193 17.95 -9.24 -0.88
N GLN A 194 19.13 -9.87 -0.70
CA GLN A 194 20.39 -9.39 -1.25
C GLN A 194 20.36 -9.38 -2.79
N ALA A 195 19.83 -10.44 -3.41
CA ALA A 195 19.70 -10.54 -4.87
C ALA A 195 18.82 -9.41 -5.42
N PHE A 196 17.70 -9.13 -4.75
CA PHE A 196 16.80 -8.03 -5.12
C PHE A 196 17.47 -6.66 -4.98
N GLY A 197 18.18 -6.41 -3.87
CA GLY A 197 18.94 -5.18 -3.69
C GLY A 197 20.00 -4.97 -4.79
N LYS A 198 20.73 -6.04 -5.17
CA LYS A 198 21.68 -6.01 -6.29
C LYS A 198 20.99 -5.70 -7.63
N ALA A 199 19.81 -6.30 -7.87
CA ALA A 199 19.04 -6.07 -9.11
C ALA A 199 18.54 -4.61 -9.21
N LEU A 200 18.01 -4.04 -8.12
CA LEU A 200 17.62 -2.63 -8.05
C LEU A 200 18.80 -1.69 -8.31
N LYS A 201 19.93 -1.95 -7.67
CA LYS A 201 21.16 -1.17 -7.88
C LYS A 201 21.63 -1.23 -9.34
N LYS A 202 21.63 -2.43 -9.96
CA LYS A 202 21.98 -2.61 -11.38
C LYS A 202 21.03 -1.84 -12.32
N ALA A 203 19.76 -1.72 -11.93
CA ALA A 203 18.74 -0.96 -12.66
C ALA A 203 18.73 0.54 -12.31
N ASN A 204 19.68 1.05 -11.53
CA ASN A 204 19.77 2.43 -11.03
C ASN A 204 18.49 2.88 -10.27
N LYS A 205 17.86 1.96 -9.52
CA LYS A 205 16.68 2.27 -8.71
C LYS A 205 17.10 2.66 -7.29
N ARG A 206 16.40 3.66 -6.73
CA ARG A 206 16.63 4.11 -5.35
C ARG A 206 16.06 3.09 -4.38
N SER A 207 16.91 2.47 -3.55
CA SER A 207 16.49 1.50 -2.55
C SER A 207 17.33 1.61 -1.28
N ASP A 208 16.68 1.35 -0.14
CA ASP A 208 17.31 1.27 1.17
C ASP A 208 16.74 0.04 1.91
N PHE A 209 17.57 -0.99 2.07
CA PHE A 209 17.18 -2.24 2.72
C PHE A 209 17.91 -2.43 4.04
N LYS A 210 17.16 -2.84 5.06
CA LYS A 210 17.71 -3.28 6.35
C LYS A 210 17.27 -4.71 6.63
N VAL A 211 18.24 -5.55 6.91
CA VAL A 211 18.03 -6.93 7.38
C VAL A 211 18.34 -6.95 8.88
N TYR A 212 17.32 -7.32 9.69
CA TYR A 212 17.43 -7.36 11.15
C TYR A 212 17.96 -8.72 11.60
N PRO A 213 19.16 -8.78 12.18
CA PRO A 213 19.79 -10.06 12.56
C PRO A 213 18.93 -10.83 13.56
N GLY A 214 18.70 -12.13 13.28
CA GLY A 214 17.91 -13.01 14.14
C GLY A 214 16.39 -12.75 14.17
N ALA A 215 15.90 -11.75 13.44
CA ALA A 215 14.46 -11.56 13.27
C ALA A 215 13.91 -12.59 12.29
N GLY A 216 12.79 -13.22 12.64
CA GLY A 216 12.02 -14.09 11.75
C GLY A 216 11.01 -13.31 10.90
N HIS A 217 10.18 -14.05 10.16
CA HIS A 217 9.04 -13.48 9.44
C HIS A 217 8.07 -12.78 10.40
N ALA A 218 7.40 -11.73 9.96
CA ALA A 218 6.40 -10.96 10.72
C ALA A 218 6.92 -10.36 12.05
N PHE A 219 8.23 -10.06 12.15
CA PHE A 219 8.85 -9.50 13.35
C PHE A 219 8.25 -8.15 13.80
N ALA A 220 7.57 -7.44 12.92
CA ALA A 220 6.99 -6.12 13.21
C ALA A 220 5.52 -6.16 13.63
N ASN A 221 4.88 -7.34 13.62
CA ASN A 221 3.48 -7.49 13.99
C ASN A 221 3.36 -8.12 15.39
N GLU A 222 2.96 -7.32 16.38
CA GLU A 222 2.78 -7.73 17.77
C GLU A 222 1.62 -8.71 17.97
N THR A 223 0.66 -8.76 17.03
CA THR A 223 -0.49 -9.66 17.08
C THR A 223 -0.23 -11.00 16.37
N ASN A 224 0.95 -11.14 15.78
CA ASN A 224 1.33 -12.33 15.05
C ASN A 224 1.41 -13.57 15.96
N PRO A 225 0.68 -14.66 15.65
CA PRO A 225 0.64 -15.85 16.51
C PRO A 225 1.92 -16.68 16.52
N PHE A 226 2.90 -16.41 15.66
CA PHE A 226 4.14 -17.18 15.55
C PHE A 226 5.20 -16.82 16.60
N GLY A 227 4.95 -15.84 17.47
CA GLY A 227 5.90 -15.41 18.51
C GLY A 227 7.21 -14.82 17.95
N THR A 228 7.19 -14.35 16.71
CA THR A 228 8.37 -13.77 16.03
C THR A 228 8.51 -12.27 16.25
N TYR A 229 7.57 -11.63 16.91
CA TYR A 229 7.59 -10.19 17.21
C TYR A 229 8.86 -9.79 17.96
N LYS A 230 9.50 -8.72 17.49
CA LYS A 230 10.70 -8.12 18.09
C LYS A 230 10.50 -6.61 18.21
N GLU A 231 10.08 -6.17 19.39
CA GLU A 231 9.69 -4.77 19.63
C GLU A 231 10.73 -3.75 19.19
N ALA A 232 12.01 -3.96 19.54
CA ALA A 232 13.08 -3.04 19.17
C ALA A 232 13.24 -2.92 17.64
N PHE A 233 13.12 -4.04 16.91
CA PHE A 233 13.20 -4.06 15.46
C PHE A 233 11.94 -3.46 14.80
N ALA A 234 10.77 -3.73 15.37
CA ALA A 234 9.51 -3.15 14.91
C ALA A 234 9.53 -1.62 15.04
N LYS A 235 9.98 -1.10 16.19
CA LYS A 235 10.14 0.35 16.41
C LYS A 235 11.14 0.98 15.45
N ASP A 236 12.30 0.38 15.24
CA ASP A 236 13.29 0.90 14.31
C ASP A 236 12.78 0.87 12.85
N ALA A 237 12.15 -0.23 12.42
CA ALA A 237 11.56 -0.34 11.09
C ALA A 237 10.46 0.71 10.86
N TRP A 238 9.64 0.98 11.88
CA TRP A 238 8.61 2.03 11.79
C TRP A 238 9.23 3.43 11.75
N ALA A 239 10.26 3.71 12.54
CA ALA A 239 10.99 4.98 12.49
C ALA A 239 11.61 5.23 11.10
N ARG A 240 12.22 4.18 10.49
CA ARG A 240 12.71 4.25 9.11
C ARG A 240 11.60 4.52 8.11
N THR A 241 10.47 3.82 8.25
CA THR A 241 9.29 4.00 7.39
C THR A 241 8.77 5.44 7.44
N THR A 242 8.61 6.00 8.63
CA THR A 242 8.10 7.36 8.81
C THR A 242 9.05 8.41 8.24
N ALA A 243 10.35 8.26 8.48
CA ALA A 243 11.38 9.13 7.90
C ALA A 243 11.41 9.05 6.37
N PHE A 244 11.28 7.84 5.81
CA PHE A 244 11.26 7.61 4.37
C PHE A 244 10.03 8.24 3.71
N PHE A 245 8.82 8.00 4.20
CA PHE A 245 7.62 8.63 3.65
C PHE A 245 7.64 10.16 3.80
N LYS A 246 8.15 10.69 4.91
CA LYS A 246 8.34 12.13 5.07
C LYS A 246 9.23 12.70 3.97
N LYS A 247 10.35 12.05 3.68
CA LYS A 247 11.28 12.46 2.63
C LYS A 247 10.66 12.37 1.24
N GLU A 248 10.08 11.22 0.89
CA GLU A 248 9.65 10.92 -0.48
C GLU A 248 8.28 11.52 -0.84
N LEU A 249 7.38 11.71 0.14
CA LEU A 249 6.01 12.16 -0.12
C LEU A 249 5.73 13.58 0.37
N LYS A 250 6.37 14.05 1.44
CA LYS A 250 6.12 15.39 1.97
C LYS A 250 7.13 16.43 1.45
N GLN A 251 8.41 16.09 1.43
CA GLN A 251 9.46 17.04 1.04
C GLN A 251 9.67 17.14 -0.47
N ALA A 252 9.50 16.06 -1.21
CA ALA A 252 9.67 16.04 -2.67
C ALA A 252 8.58 16.79 -3.45
N SER A 253 7.47 17.16 -2.81
CA SER A 253 6.36 17.91 -3.43
C SER A 253 6.52 19.43 -3.38
N LEU A 254 7.55 19.95 -2.71
CA LEU A 254 7.87 21.38 -2.75
C LEU A 254 8.67 21.68 -4.04
N PRO A 255 8.26 22.67 -4.87
CA PRO A 255 9.07 23.09 -6.01
C PRO A 255 10.45 23.51 -5.48
N LYS A 256 11.51 22.96 -6.06
CA LYS A 256 12.85 23.47 -5.81
C LYS A 256 12.86 24.91 -6.31
N HIS A 257 12.84 25.89 -5.42
CA HIS A 257 13.19 27.26 -5.79
C HIS A 257 14.58 27.18 -6.42
N ARG A 258 14.63 27.36 -7.75
CA ARG A 258 15.90 27.64 -8.43
C ARG A 258 16.26 29.08 -8.01
N SER A 259 17.20 29.19 -7.11
CA SER A 259 17.94 30.43 -6.84
C SER A 259 18.85 30.75 -8.03
#